data_b165ad18262359cfd032203ea1288ac2
#
_entry.id   b165ad18262359cfd032203ea1288ac2
#
_cell.length_a   1.000
_cell.length_b   1.000
_cell.length_c   1.000
_cell.angle_alpha   90.00
_cell.angle_beta   90.00
_cell.angle_gamma   90.00
#
_symmetry.space_group_name_H-M   'P 1'
#
loop_
_entity.id
_entity.type
_entity.pdbx_description
1 polymer ?
#
loop_
_entity_poly.entity_id
_entity_poly.type
_entity_poly.pdbx_seq_one_letter_code
_entity_poly.pdbx_strand_id
1 'polypeptide(L)'
;VNWMISLYQNGLNGILADQMGLGKTVQTIGFLSHLRSKGVLGPYLVIGPLSTLSNWVSEFQRWTPSIPVLLYHGTRQERAEKRIEFLPTSTPIKPDFPVIVTSYEVVMADRKFLAKYNFKYLVVDEGHRLKNFDCKLIRELKYIPTANKLLLTGTPLQNNLPELWSLLHFLLPDV
;
A
#
# COMPACT_ATOMS: atom_id res chain seq x y z
N VAL A 1 -6.64 -14.20 -4.48
CA VAL A 1 -5.78 -14.38 -3.29
C VAL A 1 -4.65 -15.35 -3.57
N ASN A 2 -4.94 -16.52 -4.14
CA ASN A 2 -3.91 -17.53 -4.43
C ASN A 2 -2.81 -17.00 -5.37
N TRP A 3 -3.16 -16.18 -6.35
CA TRP A 3 -2.21 -15.57 -7.24
C TRP A 3 -1.26 -14.62 -6.51
N MET A 4 -1.80 -13.82 -5.58
CA MET A 4 -0.98 -12.89 -4.78
C MET A 4 -0.03 -13.65 -3.86
N ILE A 5 -0.50 -14.74 -3.26
CA ILE A 5 0.33 -15.61 -2.43
C ILE A 5 1.49 -16.18 -3.25
N SER A 6 1.19 -16.64 -4.46
CA SER A 6 2.22 -17.16 -5.36
C SER A 6 3.26 -16.09 -5.72
N LEU A 7 2.83 -14.86 -6.01
CA LEU A 7 3.76 -13.76 -6.27
C LEU A 7 4.67 -13.50 -5.06
N TYR A 8 4.10 -13.46 -3.87
CA TYR A 8 4.87 -13.24 -2.66
C TYR A 8 5.89 -14.34 -2.43
N GLN A 9 5.49 -15.61 -2.57
CA GLN A 9 6.39 -16.76 -2.39
C GLN A 9 7.56 -16.74 -3.35
N ASN A 10 7.37 -16.18 -4.54
CA ASN A 10 8.42 -16.06 -5.56
C ASN A 10 9.16 -14.72 -5.49
N GLY A 11 8.87 -13.87 -4.50
CA GLY A 11 9.52 -12.57 -4.34
C GLY A 11 9.16 -11.56 -5.43
N LEU A 12 8.00 -11.70 -6.05
CA LEU A 12 7.57 -10.88 -7.17
C LEU A 12 6.56 -9.82 -6.76
N ASN A 13 6.63 -8.66 -7.39
CA ASN A 13 5.62 -7.62 -7.32
C ASN A 13 4.53 -7.91 -8.34
N GLY A 14 3.36 -7.27 -8.22
CA GLY A 14 2.26 -7.55 -9.11
C GLY A 14 1.34 -6.38 -9.40
N ILE A 15 0.54 -6.54 -10.44
CA ILE A 15 -0.54 -5.63 -10.79
C ILE A 15 -1.83 -6.44 -10.80
N LEU A 16 -2.82 -6.02 -10.02
CA LEU A 16 -4.14 -6.61 -10.07
C LEU A 16 -5.06 -5.64 -10.83
N ALA A 17 -5.35 -5.98 -12.07
CA ALA A 17 -6.19 -5.20 -12.96
C ALA A 17 -7.55 -5.88 -13.10
N ASP A 18 -8.61 -5.18 -12.74
CA ASP A 18 -9.97 -5.67 -12.86
C ASP A 18 -10.91 -4.50 -13.11
N GLN A 19 -11.68 -4.58 -14.18
CA GLN A 19 -12.56 -3.51 -14.62
C GLN A 19 -13.64 -3.16 -13.60
N MET A 20 -14.11 -4.12 -12.83
CA MET A 20 -15.24 -3.93 -11.94
C MET A 20 -14.89 -3.36 -10.57
N GLY A 21 -13.64 -3.37 -10.19
CA GLY A 21 -13.20 -2.83 -8.89
C GLY A 21 -13.75 -3.55 -7.66
N LEU A 22 -14.79 -4.34 -7.84
CA LEU A 22 -15.47 -5.06 -6.79
C LEU A 22 -14.66 -6.31 -6.44
N GLY A 23 -14.13 -6.36 -5.26
CA GLY A 23 -13.39 -7.51 -4.78
C GLY A 23 -11.88 -7.33 -4.73
N LYS A 24 -11.30 -6.33 -5.40
CA LYS A 24 -9.86 -6.09 -5.28
C LYS A 24 -9.46 -5.72 -3.86
N THR A 25 -10.23 -4.87 -3.20
CA THR A 25 -10.00 -4.49 -1.80
C THR A 25 -10.10 -5.72 -0.90
N VAL A 26 -11.16 -6.51 -1.04
CA VAL A 26 -11.37 -7.71 -0.22
C VAL A 26 -10.26 -8.74 -0.47
N GLN A 27 -9.90 -8.95 -1.72
CA GLN A 27 -8.82 -9.88 -2.07
C GLN A 27 -7.49 -9.45 -1.47
N THR A 28 -7.19 -8.16 -1.53
CA THR A 28 -5.95 -7.61 -0.94
C THR A 28 -5.94 -7.77 0.57
N ILE A 29 -7.05 -7.48 1.23
CA ILE A 29 -7.19 -7.64 2.67
C ILE A 29 -7.02 -9.11 3.06
N GLY A 30 -7.64 -10.03 2.30
CA GLY A 30 -7.49 -11.46 2.51
C GLY A 30 -6.04 -11.91 2.37
N PHE A 31 -5.34 -11.37 1.38
CA PHE A 31 -3.92 -11.65 1.18
C PHE A 31 -3.07 -11.16 2.35
N LEU A 32 -3.24 -9.92 2.78
CA LEU A 32 -2.49 -9.37 3.92
C LEU A 32 -2.80 -10.14 5.21
N SER A 33 -4.05 -10.54 5.39
CA SER A 33 -4.47 -11.38 6.52
C SER A 33 -3.75 -12.73 6.49
N HIS A 34 -3.62 -13.34 5.31
CA HIS A 34 -2.88 -14.58 5.13
C HIS A 34 -1.41 -14.42 5.54
N LEU A 35 -0.76 -13.33 5.11
CA LEU A 35 0.62 -13.07 5.48
C LEU A 35 0.78 -12.93 6.99
N ARG A 36 -0.13 -12.23 7.65
CA ARG A 36 -0.11 -12.09 9.10
C ARG A 36 -0.29 -13.45 9.80
N SER A 37 -1.15 -14.30 9.27
CA SER A 37 -1.34 -15.66 9.82
C SER A 37 -0.08 -16.53 9.71
N LYS A 38 0.80 -16.19 8.78
CA LYS A 38 2.10 -16.87 8.61
C LYS A 38 3.24 -16.18 9.37
N GLY A 39 2.93 -15.24 10.25
CA GLY A 39 3.91 -14.54 11.07
C GLY A 39 4.53 -13.31 10.43
N VAL A 40 4.10 -12.91 9.24
CA VAL A 40 4.56 -11.68 8.58
C VAL A 40 3.69 -10.54 9.07
N LEU A 41 4.09 -9.90 10.17
CA LEU A 41 3.30 -8.88 10.84
C LEU A 41 3.31 -7.52 10.15
N GLY A 42 4.13 -7.35 9.15
CA GLY A 42 4.24 -6.10 8.42
C GLY A 42 5.54 -5.36 8.73
N PRO A 43 5.53 -4.04 8.68
CA PRO A 43 4.35 -3.18 8.47
C PRO A 43 3.85 -3.18 7.02
N TYR A 44 2.58 -2.82 6.86
CA TYR A 44 1.93 -2.72 5.56
C TYR A 44 1.43 -1.29 5.34
N LEU A 45 1.59 -0.79 4.10
CA LEU A 45 1.17 0.56 3.72
C LEU A 45 0.23 0.47 2.52
N VAL A 46 -0.97 1.03 2.67
CA VAL A 46 -1.96 1.14 1.61
C VAL A 46 -2.11 2.61 1.24
N ILE A 47 -1.91 2.93 -0.03
CA ILE A 47 -1.97 4.29 -0.55
C ILE A 47 -3.07 4.35 -1.61
N GLY A 48 -3.88 5.39 -1.55
CA GLY A 48 -4.93 5.58 -2.53
C GLY A 48 -5.44 7.01 -2.58
N PRO A 49 -6.42 7.26 -3.46
CA PRO A 49 -7.12 8.54 -3.50
C PRO A 49 -7.85 8.78 -2.19
N LEU A 50 -7.93 10.03 -1.77
CA LEU A 50 -8.59 10.41 -0.52
C LEU A 50 -10.01 9.82 -0.41
N SER A 51 -10.75 9.82 -1.51
CA SER A 51 -12.13 9.33 -1.54
C SER A 51 -12.28 7.83 -1.24
N THR A 52 -11.21 7.06 -1.33
CA THR A 52 -11.27 5.60 -1.12
C THR A 52 -10.78 5.17 0.26
N LEU A 53 -10.16 6.06 1.03
CA LEU A 53 -9.47 5.69 2.27
C LEU A 53 -10.44 5.17 3.33
N SER A 54 -11.60 5.83 3.50
CA SER A 54 -12.60 5.39 4.48
C SER A 54 -13.14 4.00 4.14
N ASN A 55 -13.28 3.69 2.85
CA ASN A 55 -13.71 2.37 2.42
C ASN A 55 -12.68 1.29 2.78
N TRP A 56 -11.38 1.59 2.60
CA TRP A 56 -10.34 0.66 3.01
C TRP A 56 -10.42 0.35 4.50
N VAL A 57 -10.56 1.38 5.33
CA VAL A 57 -10.68 1.20 6.78
C VAL A 57 -11.91 0.37 7.13
N SER A 58 -13.06 0.68 6.53
CA SER A 58 -14.31 -0.06 6.75
C SER A 58 -14.18 -1.53 6.37
N GLU A 59 -13.56 -1.81 5.23
CA GLU A 59 -13.41 -3.17 4.74
C GLU A 59 -12.46 -3.98 5.62
N PHE A 60 -11.37 -3.38 6.11
CA PHE A 60 -10.52 -4.05 7.10
C PHE A 60 -11.30 -4.40 8.36
N GLN A 61 -12.09 -3.47 8.87
CA GLN A 61 -12.89 -3.69 10.07
C GLN A 61 -13.96 -4.75 9.87
N ARG A 62 -14.53 -4.81 8.67
CA ARG A 62 -15.59 -5.76 8.34
C ARG A 62 -15.04 -7.19 8.20
N TRP A 63 -13.96 -7.38 7.47
CA TRP A 63 -13.46 -8.70 7.09
C TRP A 63 -12.38 -9.24 8.02
N THR A 64 -11.61 -8.35 8.63
CA THR A 64 -10.48 -8.72 9.50
C THR A 64 -10.44 -7.83 10.74
N PRO A 65 -11.47 -7.92 11.61
CA PRO A 65 -11.57 -7.01 12.77
C PRO A 65 -10.41 -7.14 13.75
N SER A 66 -9.67 -8.25 13.72
CA SER A 66 -8.50 -8.44 14.58
C SER A 66 -7.25 -7.72 14.09
N ILE A 67 -7.24 -7.26 12.84
CA ILE A 67 -6.10 -6.53 12.29
C ILE A 67 -6.27 -5.04 12.57
N PRO A 68 -5.38 -4.42 13.34
CA PRO A 68 -5.47 -2.98 13.56
C PRO A 68 -5.20 -2.22 12.26
N VAL A 69 -5.96 -1.16 12.03
CA VAL A 69 -5.82 -0.31 10.85
C VAL A 69 -5.85 1.14 11.30
N LEU A 70 -4.97 1.95 10.72
CA LEU A 70 -4.85 3.38 11.03
C LEU A 70 -5.09 4.20 9.76
N LEU A 71 -6.08 5.08 9.79
CA LEU A 71 -6.23 6.11 8.78
C LEU A 71 -5.23 7.22 9.08
N TYR A 72 -4.12 7.23 8.34
CA TYR A 72 -3.06 8.21 8.51
C TYR A 72 -3.35 9.41 7.60
N HIS A 73 -4.12 10.35 8.12
CA HIS A 73 -4.58 11.52 7.41
C HIS A 73 -4.91 12.63 8.41
N GLY A 74 -5.11 13.84 7.92
CA GLY A 74 -5.44 15.00 8.74
C GLY A 74 -4.39 16.09 8.63
N THR A 75 -4.43 17.05 9.57
CA THR A 75 -3.45 18.13 9.61
C THR A 75 -2.07 17.58 9.95
N ARG A 76 -1.05 18.40 9.71
CA ARG A 76 0.32 18.05 10.07
C ARG A 76 0.45 17.66 11.55
N GLN A 77 -0.23 18.41 12.44
CA GLN A 77 -0.21 18.11 13.86
C GLN A 77 -0.95 16.81 14.18
N GLU A 78 -2.12 16.60 13.60
CA GLU A 78 -2.86 15.35 13.79
C GLU A 78 -2.06 14.14 13.36
N ARG A 79 -1.37 14.24 12.22
CA ARG A 79 -0.52 13.16 11.74
C ARG A 79 0.67 12.91 12.67
N ALA A 80 1.27 13.98 13.21
CA ALA A 80 2.36 13.84 14.17
C ALA A 80 1.90 13.11 15.44
N GLU A 81 0.73 13.45 15.94
CA GLU A 81 0.14 12.80 17.11
C GLU A 81 -0.13 11.32 16.85
N LYS A 82 -0.66 10.99 15.66
CA LYS A 82 -0.89 9.60 15.27
C LYS A 82 0.42 8.80 15.19
N ARG A 83 1.49 9.39 14.69
CA ARG A 83 2.79 8.72 14.66
C ARG A 83 3.29 8.38 16.07
N ILE A 84 3.16 9.32 17.00
CA ILE A 84 3.61 9.11 18.37
C ILE A 84 2.80 8.01 19.04
N GLU A 85 1.49 8.03 18.87
CA GLU A 85 0.58 7.12 19.56
C GLU A 85 0.57 5.71 18.96
N PHE A 86 0.56 5.60 17.62
CA PHE A 86 0.28 4.33 16.93
C PHE A 86 1.44 3.75 16.14
N LEU A 87 2.45 4.54 15.81
CA LEU A 87 3.49 4.14 14.88
C LEU A 87 4.90 4.19 15.49
N PRO A 88 5.16 3.39 16.53
CA PRO A 88 6.50 3.36 17.12
C PRO A 88 7.53 2.87 16.10
N THR A 89 8.74 3.43 16.16
CA THR A 89 9.85 3.05 15.27
C THR A 89 10.69 1.91 15.83
N SER A 90 10.31 1.36 16.97
CA SER A 90 11.02 0.24 17.59
C SER A 90 10.88 -1.05 16.77
N THR A 91 11.93 -1.84 16.77
CA THR A 91 11.94 -3.17 16.16
C THR A 91 12.10 -4.22 17.26
N PRO A 92 11.53 -5.43 17.10
CA PRO A 92 10.67 -5.88 16.00
C PRO A 92 9.27 -5.25 16.03
N ILE A 93 8.59 -5.28 14.88
CA ILE A 93 7.21 -4.82 14.77
C ILE A 93 6.32 -5.74 15.61
N LYS A 94 5.48 -5.13 16.45
CA LYS A 94 4.56 -5.87 17.31
C LYS A 94 3.23 -6.17 16.61
N PRO A 95 2.47 -7.18 17.07
CA PRO A 95 1.18 -7.51 16.45
C PRO A 95 0.14 -6.38 16.48
N ASP A 96 0.27 -5.41 17.39
CA ASP A 96 -0.62 -4.26 17.48
C ASP A 96 -0.23 -3.11 16.54
N PHE A 97 0.86 -3.24 15.78
CA PHE A 97 1.23 -2.22 14.81
C PHE A 97 0.20 -2.22 13.67
N PRO A 98 -0.43 -1.08 13.38
CA PRO A 98 -1.54 -1.06 12.44
C PRO A 98 -1.09 -1.10 10.97
N VAL A 99 -2.00 -1.57 10.11
CA VAL A 99 -1.90 -1.30 8.68
C VAL A 99 -2.13 0.19 8.47
N ILE A 100 -1.23 0.85 7.78
CA ILE A 100 -1.32 2.30 7.53
C ILE A 100 -2.07 2.51 6.22
N VAL A 101 -3.16 3.26 6.27
CA VAL A 101 -3.96 3.65 5.09
C VAL A 101 -3.84 5.16 4.93
N THR A 102 -3.34 5.62 3.79
CA THR A 102 -3.09 7.04 3.57
C THR A 102 -3.27 7.45 2.10
N SER A 103 -3.24 8.76 1.85
CA SER A 103 -3.38 9.32 0.51
C SER A 103 -2.02 9.54 -0.16
N TYR A 104 -2.05 9.75 -1.48
CA TYR A 104 -0.86 10.11 -2.24
C TYR A 104 -0.22 11.41 -1.70
N GLU A 105 -1.05 12.39 -1.39
CA GLU A 105 -0.60 13.70 -0.92
C GLU A 105 0.13 13.59 0.42
N VAL A 106 -0.39 12.77 1.34
CA VAL A 106 0.23 12.57 2.64
C VAL A 106 1.55 11.84 2.50
N VAL A 107 1.63 10.85 1.61
CA VAL A 107 2.90 10.15 1.36
C VAL A 107 3.96 11.13 0.89
N MET A 108 3.61 12.03 -0.01
CA MET A 108 4.56 13.04 -0.48
C MET A 108 4.97 14.01 0.62
N ALA A 109 4.03 14.41 1.48
CA ALA A 109 4.32 15.33 2.57
C ALA A 109 5.16 14.68 3.67
N ASP A 110 4.89 13.41 3.99
CA ASP A 110 5.46 12.72 5.14
C ASP A 110 6.45 11.61 4.77
N ARG A 111 7.00 11.65 3.55
CA ARG A 111 7.96 10.66 3.08
C ARG A 111 9.07 10.37 4.10
N LYS A 112 9.66 11.41 4.68
CA LYS A 112 10.78 11.24 5.62
C LYS A 112 10.39 10.48 6.88
N PHE A 113 9.13 10.57 7.30
CA PHE A 113 8.64 9.81 8.45
C PHE A 113 8.34 8.37 8.06
N LEU A 114 7.70 8.17 6.91
CA LEU A 114 7.35 6.84 6.42
C LEU A 114 8.57 6.03 6.01
N ALA A 115 9.63 6.68 5.55
CA ALA A 115 10.86 6.01 5.16
C ALA A 115 11.61 5.35 6.33
N LYS A 116 11.23 5.64 7.57
CA LYS A 116 11.83 5.02 8.75
C LYS A 116 11.38 3.58 8.97
N TYR A 117 10.29 3.17 8.31
CA TYR A 117 9.75 1.81 8.42
C TYR A 117 10.19 0.99 7.22
N ASN A 118 10.42 -0.31 7.43
CA ASN A 118 10.71 -1.25 6.35
C ASN A 118 9.43 -2.01 6.03
N PHE A 119 8.61 -1.47 5.14
CA PHE A 119 7.33 -2.07 4.81
C PHE A 119 7.51 -3.41 4.10
N LYS A 120 6.76 -4.40 4.52
CA LYS A 120 6.72 -5.71 3.86
C LYS A 120 5.94 -5.64 2.56
N TYR A 121 4.88 -4.84 2.53
CA TYR A 121 4.07 -4.61 1.35
C TYR A 121 3.64 -3.16 1.24
N LEU A 122 3.75 -2.64 0.04
CA LEU A 122 3.16 -1.37 -0.37
C LEU A 122 2.05 -1.70 -1.36
N VAL A 123 0.81 -1.33 -1.02
CA VAL A 123 -0.35 -1.48 -1.89
C VAL A 123 -0.73 -0.10 -2.41
N VAL A 124 -0.78 0.06 -3.73
CA VAL A 124 -1.19 1.32 -4.36
C VAL A 124 -2.53 1.11 -5.03
N ASP A 125 -3.57 1.71 -4.46
CA ASP A 125 -4.91 1.67 -5.03
C ASP A 125 -5.03 2.69 -6.15
N GLU A 126 -5.76 2.34 -7.19
CA GLU A 126 -5.87 3.17 -8.39
C GLU A 126 -4.49 3.49 -8.99
N GLY A 127 -3.65 2.48 -9.10
CA GLY A 127 -2.26 2.62 -9.54
C GLY A 127 -2.09 3.26 -10.92
N HIS A 128 -3.15 3.24 -11.76
CA HIS A 128 -3.13 3.94 -13.04
C HIS A 128 -2.91 5.45 -12.90
N ARG A 129 -3.18 6.02 -11.73
CA ARG A 129 -2.92 7.44 -11.46
C ARG A 129 -1.43 7.76 -11.42
N LEU A 130 -0.56 6.77 -11.22
CA LEU A 130 0.89 7.00 -11.22
C LEU A 130 1.40 7.51 -12.56
N LYS A 131 0.71 7.21 -13.64
CA LYS A 131 1.08 7.71 -14.97
C LYS A 131 0.90 9.23 -15.13
N ASN A 132 -0.09 9.78 -14.42
CA ASN A 132 -0.43 11.22 -14.47
C ASN A 132 0.35 12.01 -13.45
N PHE A 133 0.96 11.34 -12.48
CA PHE A 133 1.86 11.98 -11.56
C PHE A 133 3.23 12.00 -12.21
N ASP A 134 3.82 13.16 -12.29
CA ASP A 134 5.20 13.32 -12.66
C ASP A 134 6.05 12.23 -12.02
N CYS A 135 7.18 11.94 -12.62
CA CYS A 135 8.22 11.11 -12.03
C CYS A 135 8.46 11.37 -10.54
N LYS A 136 7.93 12.50 -10.04
CA LYS A 136 8.08 12.92 -8.64
C LYS A 136 7.39 11.96 -7.66
N LEU A 137 6.12 11.59 -7.89
CA LEU A 137 5.43 10.68 -6.97
C LEU A 137 6.08 9.29 -6.98
N ILE A 138 6.37 8.77 -8.16
CA ILE A 138 7.05 7.47 -8.29
C ILE A 138 8.41 7.53 -7.59
N ARG A 139 9.14 8.61 -7.76
CA ARG A 139 10.44 8.81 -7.10
C ARG A 139 10.29 8.82 -5.59
N GLU A 140 9.31 9.56 -5.06
CA GLU A 140 9.08 9.63 -3.63
C GLU A 140 8.68 8.27 -3.05
N LEU A 141 7.84 7.50 -3.76
CA LEU A 141 7.47 6.16 -3.33
C LEU A 141 8.66 5.21 -3.32
N LYS A 142 9.60 5.36 -4.25
CA LYS A 142 10.80 4.54 -4.28
C LYS A 142 11.76 4.80 -3.11
N TYR A 143 11.69 5.98 -2.50
CA TYR A 143 12.49 6.27 -1.30
C TYR A 143 11.97 5.59 -0.05
N ILE A 144 10.74 5.10 -0.07
CA ILE A 144 10.18 4.37 1.07
C ILE A 144 10.60 2.91 0.94
N PRO A 145 11.36 2.36 1.91
CA PRO A 145 11.79 0.97 1.82
C PRO A 145 10.59 0.01 1.85
N THR A 146 10.45 -0.79 0.82
CA THR A 146 9.39 -1.81 0.75
C THR A 146 9.97 -3.10 0.18
N ALA A 147 9.62 -4.24 0.76
CA ALA A 147 10.05 -5.52 0.25
C ALA A 147 9.28 -5.91 -1.02
N ASN A 148 7.97 -5.64 -1.04
CA ASN A 148 7.10 -5.98 -2.16
C ASN A 148 6.10 -4.86 -2.43
N LYS A 149 5.62 -4.80 -3.67
CA LYS A 149 4.64 -3.81 -4.13
C LYS A 149 3.50 -4.49 -4.86
N LEU A 150 2.29 -3.99 -4.65
CA LEU A 150 1.09 -4.45 -5.36
C LEU A 150 0.32 -3.24 -5.87
N LEU A 151 0.09 -3.17 -7.16
CA LEU A 151 -0.73 -2.12 -7.77
C LEU A 151 -2.12 -2.66 -8.04
N LEU A 152 -3.13 -1.91 -7.63
CA LEU A 152 -4.54 -2.19 -7.94
C LEU A 152 -5.01 -1.16 -8.95
N THR A 153 -5.66 -1.59 -10.00
CA THR A 153 -6.19 -0.68 -11.01
C THR A 153 -7.49 -1.22 -11.59
N GLY A 154 -8.47 -0.33 -11.77
CA GLY A 154 -9.73 -0.64 -12.46
C GLY A 154 -9.68 -0.30 -13.94
N THR A 155 -8.57 0.24 -14.44
CA THR A 155 -8.42 0.67 -15.82
C THR A 155 -7.64 -0.35 -16.61
N PRO A 156 -8.15 -0.81 -17.77
CA PRO A 156 -7.38 -1.70 -18.62
C PRO A 156 -6.08 -1.03 -19.08
N LEU A 157 -4.97 -1.76 -18.96
CA LEU A 157 -3.65 -1.27 -19.39
C LEU A 157 -3.43 -1.50 -20.90
N GLN A 158 -4.49 -1.77 -21.66
CA GLN A 158 -4.41 -2.42 -22.97
C GLN A 158 -3.86 -1.56 -24.09
N ASN A 159 -3.90 -0.24 -24.03
CA ASN A 159 -3.65 0.59 -25.21
C ASN A 159 -2.63 1.70 -25.00
N ASN A 160 -1.86 1.64 -23.91
CA ASN A 160 -0.90 2.70 -23.64
C ASN A 160 0.42 2.13 -23.14
N LEU A 161 1.33 1.90 -24.07
CA LEU A 161 2.68 1.39 -23.76
C LEU A 161 3.45 2.31 -22.79
N PRO A 162 3.39 3.66 -22.91
CA PRO A 162 4.06 4.53 -21.93
C PRO A 162 3.52 4.36 -20.51
N GLU A 163 2.21 4.15 -20.35
CA GLU A 163 1.61 3.92 -19.02
C GLU A 163 2.10 2.61 -18.42
N LEU A 164 2.06 1.54 -19.22
CA LEU A 164 2.54 0.25 -18.79
C LEU A 164 4.02 0.31 -18.42
N TRP A 165 4.81 1.02 -19.22
CA TRP A 165 6.23 1.20 -18.96
C TRP A 165 6.49 1.87 -17.61
N SER A 166 5.76 2.96 -17.31
CA SER A 166 5.89 3.69 -16.05
C SER A 166 5.55 2.80 -14.85
N LEU A 167 4.47 2.01 -14.96
CA LEU A 167 4.06 1.11 -13.90
C LEU A 167 5.06 -0.03 -13.69
N LEU A 168 5.56 -0.60 -14.78
CA LEU A 168 6.59 -1.65 -14.72
C LEU A 168 7.87 -1.11 -14.10
N HIS A 169 8.26 0.10 -14.47
CA HIS A 169 9.46 0.73 -13.91
C HIS A 169 9.34 0.94 -12.39
N PHE A 170 8.14 1.26 -11.93
CA PHE A 170 7.86 1.37 -10.48
C PHE A 170 7.96 0.02 -9.77
N LEU A 171 7.48 -1.06 -10.42
CA LEU A 171 7.44 -2.40 -9.82
C LEU A 171 8.79 -3.11 -9.86
N LEU A 172 9.61 -2.82 -10.87
CA LEU A 172 10.90 -3.48 -11.02
C LEU A 172 11.90 -2.92 -10.00
N PRO A 173 12.80 -3.77 -9.50
CA PRO A 173 13.89 -3.27 -8.65
C PRO A 173 14.78 -2.31 -9.44
N ASP A 174 15.40 -1.37 -8.74
CA ASP A 174 16.36 -0.48 -9.37
C ASP A 174 17.56 -1.29 -9.87
N VAL A 175 17.79 -1.18 -11.15
CA VAL A 175 18.93 -1.83 -11.79
C VAL A 175 20.12 -0.89 -11.78
#